data_a86e76b4c2e9bef4a961ff01aba27935
#
_entry.id   a86e76b4c2e9bef4a961ff01aba27935
#
_cell.length_a   1.000
_cell.length_b   1.000
_cell.length_c   1.000
_cell.angle_alpha   90.00
_cell.angle_beta   90.00
_cell.angle_gamma   90.00
#
_symmetry.space_group_name_H-M   'P 1'
#
loop_
_entity.id
_entity.type
_entity.pdbx_description
1 polymer ?
#
loop_
_entity_poly.entity_id
_entity_poly.type
_entity_poly.pdbx_seq_one_letter_code
_entity_poly.pdbx_strand_id
1 'polypeptide(L)'
;MRLIGLFIAALSLSSIAFAGSHAKPVGLTSTLMEQEVMHQGQPVIIQRNQDNSNTIVSDYALTSRPCPPFCIQPMDLAPGVETIGELELLALLEKINFGEIDGLLIDSRTPDWAEKGMIPGAINLPWTTLSVKKSDMFTISDIFE
;
A
#
# COMPACT_ATOMS: atom_id res chain seq x y z
N MET A 1 -15.67 71.24 -34.43
CA MET A 1 -15.96 69.86 -34.64
C MET A 1 -14.72 69.02 -34.20
N ARG A 2 -14.77 68.36 -33.03
CA ARG A 2 -13.68 67.54 -32.54
C ARG A 2 -14.16 66.08 -32.65
N LEU A 3 -13.50 65.31 -33.52
CA LEU A 3 -13.70 63.85 -33.60
C LEU A 3 -12.91 63.17 -32.47
N ILE A 4 -13.62 62.45 -31.61
CA ILE A 4 -13.03 61.60 -30.57
C ILE A 4 -12.95 60.18 -31.18
N GLY A 5 -11.73 59.78 -31.49
CA GLY A 5 -11.48 58.38 -31.92
C GLY A 5 -11.52 57.44 -30.76
N LEU A 6 -12.43 56.42 -30.78
CA LEU A 6 -12.58 55.41 -29.82
C LEU A 6 -11.60 54.27 -30.17
N PHE A 7 -10.54 54.08 -29.38
CA PHE A 7 -9.64 52.92 -29.49
C PHE A 7 -10.24 51.76 -28.69
N ILE A 8 -10.70 50.74 -29.38
CA ILE A 8 -11.08 49.44 -28.75
C ILE A 8 -9.84 48.60 -28.71
N ALA A 9 -9.26 48.45 -27.52
CA ALA A 9 -8.20 47.46 -27.28
C ALA A 9 -8.82 46.08 -27.11
N ALA A 10 -8.63 45.20 -28.07
CA ALA A 10 -9.01 43.79 -27.98
C ALA A 10 -8.01 43.04 -27.09
N LEU A 11 -8.44 42.70 -25.87
CA LEU A 11 -7.70 41.86 -24.96
C LEU A 11 -7.85 40.38 -25.42
N SER A 12 -6.86 39.82 -26.10
CA SER A 12 -6.81 38.40 -26.43
C SER A 12 -6.42 37.60 -25.18
N LEU A 13 -7.39 36.92 -24.54
CA LEU A 13 -7.12 35.92 -23.52
C LEU A 13 -6.51 34.68 -24.20
N SER A 14 -5.21 34.55 -24.10
CA SER A 14 -4.52 33.31 -24.46
C SER A 14 -4.80 32.27 -23.39
N SER A 15 -5.71 31.32 -23.65
CA SER A 15 -5.93 30.15 -22.81
C SER A 15 -4.72 29.24 -22.93
N ILE A 16 -3.89 29.20 -21.89
CA ILE A 16 -2.83 28.20 -21.76
C ILE A 16 -3.51 26.87 -21.38
N ALA A 17 -3.72 26.02 -22.37
CA ALA A 17 -4.12 24.64 -22.12
C ALA A 17 -2.92 23.89 -21.50
N PHE A 18 -2.95 23.65 -20.19
CA PHE A 18 -2.08 22.68 -19.56
C PHE A 18 -2.51 21.29 -20.05
N ALA A 19 -1.84 20.76 -21.05
CA ALA A 19 -1.89 19.37 -21.41
C ALA A 19 -1.09 18.61 -20.35
N GLY A 20 -1.71 18.35 -19.19
CA GLY A 20 -1.20 17.38 -18.24
C GLY A 20 -1.26 16.02 -18.92
N SER A 21 -0.12 15.37 -19.14
CA SER A 21 -0.10 13.96 -19.53
C SER A 21 -0.64 13.16 -18.34
N HIS A 22 -1.93 12.88 -18.33
CA HIS A 22 -2.53 11.98 -17.36
C HIS A 22 -2.04 10.57 -17.69
N ALA A 23 -0.94 10.16 -17.07
CA ALA A 23 -0.55 8.75 -17.06
C ALA A 23 -1.75 7.95 -16.54
N LYS A 24 -2.06 6.82 -17.19
CA LYS A 24 -3.19 5.98 -16.79
C LYS A 24 -2.95 5.50 -15.35
N PRO A 25 -3.93 5.65 -14.44
CA PRO A 25 -3.77 5.18 -13.07
C PRO A 25 -3.42 3.69 -13.01
N VAL A 26 -2.54 3.32 -12.09
CA VAL A 26 -2.09 1.94 -11.88
C VAL A 26 -2.80 1.38 -10.66
N GLY A 27 -3.59 0.31 -10.85
CA GLY A 27 -4.26 -0.40 -9.77
C GLY A 27 -3.39 -1.48 -9.13
N LEU A 28 -3.84 -2.00 -8.01
CA LEU A 28 -3.30 -3.22 -7.39
C LEU A 28 -3.37 -4.38 -8.37
N THR A 29 -4.51 -4.52 -9.04
CA THR A 29 -4.73 -5.45 -10.16
C THR A 29 -5.36 -4.72 -11.36
N SER A 30 -5.70 -5.43 -12.39
CA SER A 30 -6.45 -4.88 -13.53
C SER A 30 -7.88 -4.44 -13.16
N THR A 31 -8.44 -4.96 -12.07
CA THR A 31 -9.82 -4.73 -11.62
C THR A 31 -9.93 -4.08 -10.24
N LEU A 32 -8.89 -4.14 -9.43
CA LEU A 32 -8.81 -3.57 -8.08
C LEU A 32 -7.84 -2.39 -8.09
N MET A 33 -8.34 -1.19 -7.89
CA MET A 33 -7.50 0.02 -7.87
C MET A 33 -6.74 0.16 -6.54
N GLU A 34 -7.46 0.02 -5.44
CA GLU A 34 -6.99 0.24 -4.09
C GLU A 34 -7.82 -0.60 -3.12
N GLN A 35 -7.35 -0.76 -1.89
CA GLN A 35 -8.06 -1.46 -0.83
C GLN A 35 -7.93 -0.71 0.49
N GLU A 36 -9.04 -0.46 1.15
CA GLU A 36 -9.05 0.09 2.50
C GLU A 36 -8.89 -1.02 3.53
N VAL A 37 -8.04 -0.77 4.52
CA VAL A 37 -7.86 -1.65 5.69
C VAL A 37 -7.77 -0.82 6.96
N MET A 38 -8.13 -1.40 8.09
CA MET A 38 -7.96 -0.75 9.39
C MET A 38 -6.54 -0.96 9.90
N HIS A 39 -5.89 0.11 10.32
CA HIS A 39 -4.59 0.08 10.97
C HIS A 39 -4.60 0.99 12.20
N GLN A 40 -4.39 0.42 13.38
CA GLN A 40 -4.43 1.16 14.66
C GLN A 40 -5.70 2.00 14.85
N GLY A 41 -6.85 1.44 14.44
CA GLY A 41 -8.17 2.10 14.55
C GLY A 41 -8.43 3.21 13.53
N GLN A 42 -7.58 3.37 12.53
CA GLN A 42 -7.76 4.33 11.43
C GLN A 42 -7.82 3.62 10.08
N PRO A 43 -8.67 4.08 9.14
CA PRO A 43 -8.67 3.54 7.79
C PRO A 43 -7.39 3.99 7.04
N VAL A 44 -6.77 3.04 6.36
CA VAL A 44 -5.58 3.26 5.52
C VAL A 44 -5.82 2.66 4.14
N ILE A 45 -5.48 3.39 3.10
CA ILE A 45 -5.61 2.92 1.72
C ILE A 45 -4.30 2.27 1.28
N ILE A 46 -4.39 1.01 0.87
CA ILE A 46 -3.31 0.28 0.17
C ILE A 46 -3.51 0.50 -1.33
N GLN A 47 -2.52 1.05 -2.00
CA GLN A 47 -2.54 1.32 -3.44
C GLN A 47 -1.14 1.25 -4.04
N ARG A 48 -1.07 1.16 -5.37
CA ARG A 48 0.21 1.28 -6.09
C ARG A 48 0.70 2.74 -6.08
N ASN A 49 2.02 2.90 -6.08
CA ASN A 49 2.60 4.21 -6.36
C ASN A 49 2.20 4.66 -7.77
N GLN A 50 1.64 5.84 -7.90
CA GLN A 50 1.18 6.39 -9.17
C GLN A 50 2.30 7.09 -9.98
N ASP A 51 3.48 7.28 -9.39
CA ASP A 51 4.66 7.75 -10.11
C ASP A 51 5.28 6.60 -10.90
N ASN A 52 5.01 6.54 -12.19
CA ASN A 52 5.51 5.51 -13.10
C ASN A 52 7.03 5.54 -13.29
N SER A 53 7.71 6.60 -12.88
CA SER A 53 9.16 6.72 -12.92
C SER A 53 9.84 6.32 -11.61
N ASN A 54 9.05 6.12 -10.55
CA ASN A 54 9.58 5.79 -9.22
C ASN A 54 10.21 4.39 -9.20
N THR A 55 11.41 4.33 -8.63
CA THR A 55 12.15 3.08 -8.39
C THR A 55 12.64 3.02 -6.95
N ILE A 56 12.64 1.84 -6.35
CA ILE A 56 13.18 1.65 -5.00
C ILE A 56 14.71 1.77 -5.03
N VAL A 57 15.34 1.03 -5.94
CA VAL A 57 16.78 1.11 -6.30
C VAL A 57 16.91 0.77 -7.78
N SER A 58 18.05 1.18 -8.40
CA SER A 58 18.24 1.08 -9.86
C SER A 58 18.03 -0.31 -10.45
N ASP A 59 18.38 -1.35 -9.71
CA ASP A 59 18.34 -2.74 -10.19
C ASP A 59 16.98 -3.42 -9.93
N TYR A 60 16.08 -2.76 -9.16
CA TYR A 60 14.75 -3.28 -8.86
C TYR A 60 13.67 -2.60 -9.68
N ALA A 61 12.58 -3.33 -9.86
CA ALA A 61 11.47 -2.89 -10.67
C ALA A 61 10.83 -1.60 -10.17
N LEU A 62 10.20 -0.90 -11.10
CA LEU A 62 9.32 0.23 -10.81
C LEU A 62 8.22 -0.21 -9.84
N THR A 63 7.89 0.66 -8.88
CA THR A 63 6.85 0.42 -7.87
C THR A 63 5.43 0.62 -8.38
N SER A 64 5.29 1.28 -9.54
CA SER A 64 4.00 1.57 -10.20
C SER A 64 3.67 0.50 -11.23
N ARG A 65 3.33 -0.72 -10.78
CA ARG A 65 2.97 -1.84 -11.65
C ARG A 65 1.87 -2.71 -11.03
N PRO A 66 0.89 -3.21 -11.83
CA PRO A 66 -0.18 -4.04 -11.31
C PRO A 66 0.25 -5.49 -11.10
N CYS A 67 -0.44 -6.18 -10.21
CA CYS A 67 -0.36 -7.62 -10.01
C CYS A 67 -1.43 -8.34 -10.85
N PRO A 68 -1.20 -9.50 -11.42
CA PRO A 68 0.11 -10.07 -11.73
C PRO A 68 0.77 -9.36 -12.91
N PRO A 69 2.07 -9.51 -13.19
CA PRO A 69 3.02 -10.38 -12.48
C PRO A 69 3.86 -9.65 -11.41
N PHE A 70 3.65 -8.34 -11.20
CA PHE A 70 4.51 -7.50 -10.37
C PHE A 70 4.08 -7.48 -8.90
N CYS A 71 4.05 -8.64 -8.29
CA CYS A 71 3.72 -8.84 -6.89
C CYS A 71 4.40 -10.08 -6.34
N ILE A 72 4.45 -10.18 -5.01
CA ILE A 72 4.94 -11.37 -4.33
C ILE A 72 3.94 -12.50 -4.55
N GLN A 73 4.44 -13.65 -4.99
CA GLN A 73 3.67 -14.86 -5.22
C GLN A 73 3.89 -15.87 -4.08
N PRO A 74 2.93 -16.75 -3.79
CA PRO A 74 3.15 -17.87 -2.89
C PRO A 74 4.33 -18.72 -3.34
N MET A 75 5.03 -19.33 -2.40
CA MET A 75 6.15 -20.23 -2.66
C MET A 75 6.07 -21.46 -1.75
N ASP A 76 6.68 -22.55 -2.15
CA ASP A 76 6.86 -23.72 -1.29
C ASP A 76 8.07 -23.50 -0.38
N LEU A 77 7.83 -23.27 0.90
CA LEU A 77 8.89 -23.04 1.88
C LEU A 77 9.31 -24.32 2.58
N ALA A 78 8.36 -25.02 3.20
CA ALA A 78 8.58 -26.27 3.93
C ALA A 78 7.26 -27.03 4.11
N PRO A 79 7.28 -28.36 4.29
CA PRO A 79 6.08 -29.14 4.60
C PRO A 79 5.36 -28.59 5.84
N GLY A 80 4.05 -28.36 5.71
CA GLY A 80 3.21 -27.83 6.79
C GLY A 80 3.31 -26.31 7.03
N VAL A 81 4.11 -25.60 6.23
CA VAL A 81 4.15 -24.13 6.22
C VAL A 81 3.48 -23.63 4.94
N GLU A 82 2.28 -23.12 5.08
CA GLU A 82 1.58 -22.45 3.99
C GLU A 82 2.13 -21.04 3.83
N THR A 83 2.42 -20.66 2.59
CA THR A 83 2.85 -19.29 2.26
C THR A 83 1.79 -18.63 1.40
N ILE A 84 1.66 -17.30 1.56
CA ILE A 84 0.71 -16.50 0.81
C ILE A 84 1.46 -15.41 0.05
N GLY A 85 0.92 -15.00 -1.07
CA GLY A 85 1.41 -13.86 -1.86
C GLY A 85 0.68 -12.58 -1.50
N GLU A 86 0.94 -11.56 -2.30
CA GLU A 86 0.35 -10.23 -2.07
C GLU A 86 -1.18 -10.23 -2.19
N LEU A 87 -1.74 -10.90 -3.21
CA LEU A 87 -3.19 -10.90 -3.44
C LEU A 87 -3.95 -11.71 -2.38
N GLU A 88 -3.39 -12.83 -1.98
CA GLU A 88 -3.93 -13.66 -0.90
C GLU A 88 -3.93 -12.91 0.43
N LEU A 89 -2.86 -12.14 0.71
CA LEU A 89 -2.79 -11.28 1.88
C LEU A 89 -3.85 -10.18 1.84
N LEU A 90 -4.03 -9.50 0.70
CA LEU A 90 -5.07 -8.49 0.55
C LEU A 90 -6.46 -9.07 0.80
N ALA A 91 -6.77 -10.22 0.23
CA ALA A 91 -8.04 -10.92 0.47
C ALA A 91 -8.23 -11.34 1.92
N LEU A 92 -7.15 -11.73 2.62
CA LEU A 92 -7.18 -12.06 4.05
C LEU A 92 -7.48 -10.81 4.89
N LEU A 93 -6.79 -9.70 4.63
CA LEU A 93 -7.02 -8.43 5.32
C LEU A 93 -8.45 -7.91 5.15
N GLU A 94 -9.03 -8.09 3.97
CA GLU A 94 -10.42 -7.74 3.71
C GLU A 94 -11.38 -8.54 4.63
N LYS A 95 -11.19 -9.86 4.72
CA LYS A 95 -12.01 -10.71 5.59
C LYS A 95 -11.85 -10.38 7.07
N ILE A 96 -10.63 -10.08 7.54
CA ILE A 96 -10.38 -9.62 8.91
C ILE A 96 -11.07 -8.28 9.14
N ASN A 97 -10.96 -7.34 8.20
CA ASN A 97 -11.56 -6.01 8.32
C ASN A 97 -13.10 -6.04 8.42
N PHE A 98 -13.74 -6.98 7.72
CA PHE A 98 -15.20 -7.19 7.79
C PHE A 98 -15.64 -8.11 8.93
N GLY A 99 -14.71 -8.63 9.73
CA GLY A 99 -15.02 -9.56 10.81
C GLY A 99 -15.53 -10.93 10.35
N GLU A 100 -15.23 -11.32 9.11
CA GLU A 100 -15.60 -12.62 8.57
C GLU A 100 -14.74 -13.74 9.15
N ILE A 101 -13.51 -13.41 9.55
CA ILE A 101 -12.58 -14.32 10.21
C ILE A 101 -11.87 -13.61 11.35
N ASP A 102 -11.60 -14.34 12.42
CA ASP A 102 -10.64 -13.95 13.44
C ASP A 102 -9.23 -14.24 12.94
N GLY A 103 -8.39 -13.20 12.89
CA GLY A 103 -7.02 -13.36 12.42
C GLY A 103 -6.15 -12.18 12.81
N LEU A 104 -4.86 -12.43 12.96
CA LEU A 104 -3.85 -11.43 13.23
C LEU A 104 -2.80 -11.44 12.13
N LEU A 105 -2.49 -10.26 11.61
CA LEU A 105 -1.32 -10.06 10.77
C LEU A 105 -0.17 -9.59 11.66
N ILE A 106 0.89 -10.39 11.73
CA ILE A 106 2.05 -10.13 12.60
C ILE A 106 3.25 -9.75 11.74
N ASP A 107 3.83 -8.59 12.02
CA ASP A 107 5.16 -8.21 11.56
C ASP A 107 6.19 -8.69 12.59
N SER A 108 6.90 -9.76 12.28
CA SER A 108 7.87 -10.38 13.18
C SER A 108 9.27 -9.72 13.17
N ARG A 109 9.46 -8.66 12.39
CA ARG A 109 10.73 -7.91 12.36
C ARG A 109 10.99 -7.21 13.69
N THR A 110 12.26 -6.81 13.90
CA THR A 110 12.62 -5.99 15.06
C THR A 110 11.96 -4.61 15.00
N PRO A 111 11.70 -3.94 16.14
CA PRO A 111 10.98 -2.67 16.16
C PRO A 111 11.58 -1.59 15.26
N ASP A 112 12.90 -1.48 15.22
CA ASP A 112 13.63 -0.52 14.37
C ASP A 112 13.39 -0.72 12.86
N TRP A 113 13.05 -1.94 12.45
CA TRP A 113 12.63 -2.23 11.08
C TRP A 113 11.14 -1.95 10.86
N ALA A 114 10.30 -2.32 11.82
CA ALA A 114 8.85 -2.10 11.75
C ALA A 114 8.51 -0.59 11.72
N GLU A 115 9.23 0.23 12.48
CA GLU A 115 9.09 1.69 12.48
C GLU A 115 9.36 2.35 11.11
N LYS A 116 10.16 1.72 10.25
CA LYS A 116 10.40 2.21 8.89
C LYS A 116 9.21 2.00 7.95
N GLY A 117 8.23 1.25 8.40
CA GLY A 117 7.00 0.92 7.69
C GLY A 117 6.67 -0.56 7.80
N MET A 118 5.40 -0.86 7.92
CA MET A 118 4.84 -2.20 7.96
C MET A 118 3.58 -2.28 7.08
N ILE A 119 3.13 -3.49 6.82
CA ILE A 119 1.87 -3.70 6.12
C ILE A 119 0.74 -3.13 7.00
N PRO A 120 -0.14 -2.27 6.47
CA PRO A 120 -1.30 -1.79 7.21
C PRO A 120 -2.16 -2.95 7.74
N GLY A 121 -2.63 -2.83 8.98
CA GLY A 121 -3.33 -3.91 9.68
C GLY A 121 -2.41 -4.85 10.48
N ALA A 122 -1.08 -4.81 10.25
CA ALA A 122 -0.14 -5.61 11.02
C ALA A 122 0.11 -5.02 12.42
N ILE A 123 0.39 -5.90 13.36
CA ILE A 123 0.96 -5.57 14.67
C ILE A 123 2.42 -6.03 14.72
N ASN A 124 3.28 -5.24 15.31
CA ASN A 124 4.69 -5.64 15.45
C ASN A 124 4.84 -6.55 16.69
N LEU A 125 5.16 -7.81 16.43
CA LEU A 125 5.54 -8.77 17.45
C LEU A 125 6.89 -9.37 17.07
N PRO A 126 8.00 -8.81 17.56
CA PRO A 126 9.34 -9.22 17.19
C PRO A 126 9.59 -10.72 17.44
N TRP A 127 10.20 -11.39 16.48
CA TRP A 127 10.54 -12.83 16.60
C TRP A 127 11.32 -13.16 17.89
N THR A 128 12.06 -12.18 18.43
CA THR A 128 12.81 -12.33 19.69
C THR A 128 11.91 -12.47 20.91
N THR A 129 10.67 -11.98 20.85
CA THR A 129 9.68 -12.08 21.92
C THR A 129 9.16 -13.51 22.06
N LEU A 130 8.96 -14.20 20.94
CA LEU A 130 8.48 -15.59 20.88
C LEU A 130 9.60 -16.63 20.89
N SER A 131 10.84 -16.24 21.23
CA SER A 131 11.92 -17.21 21.31
C SER A 131 11.74 -18.16 22.50
N VAL A 132 12.00 -19.45 22.31
CA VAL A 132 11.87 -20.50 23.33
C VAL A 132 12.57 -20.15 24.66
N LYS A 133 13.57 -19.27 24.63
CA LYS A 133 14.30 -18.82 25.84
C LYS A 133 13.62 -17.68 26.58
N LYS A 134 12.68 -16.98 25.93
CA LYS A 134 12.09 -15.72 26.46
C LYS A 134 10.57 -15.80 26.63
N SER A 135 9.92 -16.69 25.89
CA SER A 135 8.47 -16.86 25.96
C SER A 135 8.12 -18.05 26.84
N ASP A 136 7.37 -17.79 27.88
CA ASP A 136 6.65 -18.83 28.61
C ASP A 136 5.18 -18.89 28.16
N MET A 137 4.42 -19.85 28.66
CA MET A 137 3.01 -20.04 28.28
C MET A 137 2.15 -18.81 28.61
N PHE A 138 2.47 -18.08 29.68
CA PHE A 138 1.72 -16.88 30.07
C PHE A 138 1.97 -15.73 29.11
N THR A 139 3.23 -15.50 28.74
CA THR A 139 3.60 -14.49 27.72
C THR A 139 2.93 -14.77 26.38
N ILE A 140 2.82 -16.03 25.98
CA ILE A 140 2.15 -16.42 24.73
C ILE A 140 0.64 -16.16 24.83
N SER A 141 0.00 -16.54 25.95
CA SER A 141 -1.43 -16.31 26.17
C SER A 141 -1.77 -14.82 26.13
N ASP A 142 -1.02 -14.00 26.87
CA ASP A 142 -1.23 -12.54 26.94
C ASP A 142 -1.09 -11.83 25.59
N ILE A 143 -0.40 -12.44 24.61
CA ILE A 143 -0.23 -11.87 23.28
C ILE A 143 -1.45 -12.17 22.38
N PHE A 144 -2.13 -13.29 22.60
CA PHE A 144 -3.19 -13.80 21.73
C PHE A 144 -4.60 -13.72 22.33
N GLU A 145 -4.75 -13.22 23.57
CA GLU A 145 -6.02 -12.87 24.20
C GLU A 145 -6.40 -11.38 23.95
#